data_d8111fc74507a69480963dd16dc0d8ae
#
_entry.id   d8111fc74507a69480963dd16dc0d8ae
#
_cell.length_a   1.000
_cell.length_b   1.000
_cell.length_c   1.000
_cell.angle_alpha   90.00
_cell.angle_beta   90.00
_cell.angle_gamma   90.00
#
_symmetry.space_group_name_H-M   'P 1'
#
loop_
_entity.id
_entity.type
_entity.pdbx_description
1 polymer ?
#
loop_
_entity_poly.entity_id
_entity_poly.type
_entity_poly.pdbx_seq_one_letter_code
_entity_poly.pdbx_strand_id
1 'polypeptide(L)'
;MDMSLKDLQLEREYRSFQSDIVNEFYIPALKNAVLYQRAVGFFSSSALNLISNGINEICKNNGKIQIIASPKLSEDDIDEIKKGYAERKIIEQALIREISEPKTKDEERNLSFIAKLIAENYLDIKIALVTSKSQIAMYHEKVGIISDIEGNSIAFSGSMNESENAFF
;
A
#
# COMPACT_ATOMS: atom_id res chain seq x y z
N MET A 1 -1.50 -8.66 27.36
CA MET A 1 -0.24 -9.22 26.80
C MET A 1 -0.35 -9.05 25.31
N ASP A 2 0.48 -8.20 24.77
CA ASP A 2 0.57 -8.05 23.33
C ASP A 2 1.17 -9.34 22.79
N MET A 3 0.46 -10.03 21.88
CA MET A 3 0.97 -11.24 21.25
C MET A 3 2.08 -10.85 20.28
N SER A 4 3.20 -11.55 20.34
CA SER A 4 4.28 -11.39 19.36
C SER A 4 3.85 -11.96 18.00
N LEU A 5 4.44 -11.45 16.91
CA LEU A 5 4.25 -12.06 15.58
C LEU A 5 4.66 -13.54 15.53
N LYS A 6 5.55 -13.96 16.44
CA LYS A 6 5.93 -15.38 16.59
C LYS A 6 4.82 -16.29 17.06
N ASP A 7 3.84 -15.74 17.79
CA ASP A 7 2.76 -16.51 18.38
C ASP A 7 1.60 -16.72 17.41
N LEU A 8 1.63 -16.05 16.25
CA LEU A 8 0.62 -16.15 15.23
C LEU A 8 0.75 -17.46 14.46
N GLN A 9 -0.37 -18.16 14.33
CA GLN A 9 -0.48 -19.32 13.45
C GLN A 9 -0.92 -18.86 12.07
N LEU A 10 0.07 -18.58 11.21
CA LEU A 10 -0.16 -18.13 9.85
C LEU A 10 0.15 -19.25 8.87
N GLU A 11 -0.63 -19.33 7.80
CA GLU A 11 -0.37 -20.23 6.70
C GLU A 11 0.83 -19.72 5.86
N ARG A 12 1.48 -20.65 5.18
CA ARG A 12 2.61 -20.31 4.29
C ARG A 12 2.14 -19.77 2.94
N GLU A 13 0.90 -20.05 2.59
CA GLU A 13 0.30 -19.67 1.30
C GLU A 13 -1.17 -19.34 1.49
N TYR A 14 -1.60 -18.23 0.91
CA TYR A 14 -2.99 -17.79 0.83
C TYR A 14 -3.38 -17.68 -0.64
N ARG A 15 -4.48 -18.30 -1.04
CA ARG A 15 -4.94 -18.32 -2.43
C ARG A 15 -6.23 -17.54 -2.56
N SER A 16 -6.29 -16.65 -3.57
CA SER A 16 -7.53 -15.95 -3.93
C SER A 16 -8.68 -16.94 -4.12
N PHE A 17 -9.87 -16.56 -3.71
CA PHE A 17 -11.10 -17.37 -3.72
C PHE A 17 -11.12 -18.59 -2.76
N GLN A 18 -10.04 -18.88 -2.06
CA GLN A 18 -9.96 -20.00 -1.10
C GLN A 18 -9.68 -19.50 0.32
N SER A 19 -9.01 -18.37 0.47
CA SER A 19 -8.59 -17.79 1.75
C SER A 19 -9.16 -16.38 1.90
N ASP A 20 -9.63 -16.05 3.08
CA ASP A 20 -9.93 -14.67 3.49
C ASP A 20 -8.65 -14.00 3.99
N ILE A 21 -7.82 -13.56 3.05
CA ILE A 21 -6.49 -13.03 3.37
C ILE A 21 -6.55 -11.80 4.29
N VAL A 22 -7.64 -11.03 4.25
CA VAL A 22 -7.83 -9.87 5.12
C VAL A 22 -7.93 -10.33 6.57
N ASN A 23 -8.81 -11.29 6.86
CA ASN A 23 -9.07 -11.75 8.21
C ASN A 23 -8.11 -12.84 8.70
N GLU A 24 -7.55 -13.63 7.79
CA GLU A 24 -6.65 -14.73 8.13
C GLU A 24 -5.18 -14.30 8.22
N PHE A 25 -4.77 -13.25 7.49
CA PHE A 25 -3.39 -12.79 7.45
C PHE A 25 -3.23 -11.34 7.90
N TYR A 26 -3.82 -10.36 7.15
CA TYR A 26 -3.50 -8.95 7.38
C TYR A 26 -3.93 -8.46 8.75
N ILE A 27 -5.18 -8.68 9.16
CA ILE A 27 -5.68 -8.18 10.44
C ILE A 27 -4.93 -8.81 11.63
N PRO A 28 -4.72 -10.13 11.72
CA PRO A 28 -3.94 -10.72 12.81
C PRO A 28 -2.50 -10.21 12.87
N ALA A 29 -1.82 -10.11 11.74
CA ALA A 29 -0.44 -9.64 11.69
C ALA A 29 -0.33 -8.15 12.07
N LEU A 30 -1.20 -7.30 11.52
CA LEU A 30 -1.17 -5.85 11.77
C LEU A 30 -1.56 -5.48 13.21
N LYS A 31 -2.41 -6.26 13.88
CA LYS A 31 -2.73 -6.04 15.30
C LYS A 31 -1.53 -6.07 16.22
N ASN A 32 -0.53 -6.86 15.89
CA ASN A 32 0.67 -7.04 16.69
C ASN A 32 1.87 -6.25 16.14
N ALA A 33 1.67 -5.45 15.10
CA ALA A 33 2.71 -4.75 14.41
C ALA A 33 2.95 -3.33 14.93
N VAL A 34 4.19 -2.88 14.80
CA VAL A 34 4.60 -1.47 14.94
C VAL A 34 5.15 -0.91 13.64
N LEU A 35 5.39 -1.76 12.63
CA LEU A 35 5.85 -1.33 11.33
C LEU A 35 5.22 -2.20 10.23
N TYR A 36 4.58 -1.55 9.26
CA TYR A 36 4.11 -2.16 8.03
C TYR A 36 4.77 -1.48 6.83
N GLN A 37 5.57 -2.23 6.09
CA GLN A 37 6.26 -1.78 4.90
C GLN A 37 5.73 -2.53 3.68
N ARG A 38 5.42 -1.79 2.63
CA ARG A 38 4.85 -2.36 1.41
C ARG A 38 5.46 -1.75 0.16
N ALA A 39 5.87 -2.61 -0.77
CA ALA A 39 6.27 -2.23 -2.12
C ALA A 39 5.27 -2.83 -3.11
N VAL A 40 4.60 -1.99 -3.91
CA VAL A 40 3.53 -2.39 -4.83
C VAL A 40 3.63 -1.69 -6.17
N GLY A 41 3.22 -2.38 -7.22
CA GLY A 41 3.11 -1.77 -8.55
C GLY A 41 1.93 -0.81 -8.67
N PHE A 42 0.87 -1.03 -7.90
CA PHE A 42 -0.31 -0.18 -7.86
C PHE A 42 -0.86 -0.09 -6.44
N PHE A 43 -1.28 1.09 -6.05
CA PHE A 43 -1.86 1.38 -4.74
C PHE A 43 -3.24 2.03 -4.89
N SER A 44 -4.19 1.66 -4.05
CA SER A 44 -5.48 2.33 -3.95
C SER A 44 -5.88 2.58 -2.50
N SER A 45 -6.63 3.64 -2.29
CA SER A 45 -7.16 4.00 -0.97
C SER A 45 -8.13 2.96 -0.41
N SER A 46 -8.90 2.32 -1.28
CA SER A 46 -9.83 1.24 -0.92
C SER A 46 -9.13 0.03 -0.32
N ALA A 47 -7.94 -0.33 -0.81
CA ALA A 47 -7.16 -1.44 -0.27
C ALA A 47 -6.77 -1.23 1.20
N LEU A 48 -6.28 -0.05 1.58
CA LEU A 48 -5.99 0.26 2.98
C LEU A 48 -7.25 0.27 3.86
N ASN A 49 -8.38 0.67 3.29
CA ASN A 49 -9.64 0.66 4.03
C ASN A 49 -10.10 -0.78 4.37
N LEU A 50 -9.89 -1.75 3.48
CA LEU A 50 -10.21 -3.16 3.73
C LEU A 50 -9.46 -3.73 4.95
N ILE A 51 -8.22 -3.32 5.15
CA ILE A 51 -7.40 -3.70 6.31
C ILE A 51 -7.40 -2.65 7.43
N SER A 52 -8.34 -1.71 7.42
CA SER A 52 -8.40 -0.56 8.34
C SER A 52 -8.42 -0.97 9.82
N ASN A 53 -9.04 -2.11 10.16
CA ASN A 53 -9.00 -2.62 11.53
C ASN A 53 -7.57 -2.91 11.98
N GLY A 54 -6.75 -3.54 11.14
CA GLY A 54 -5.34 -3.76 11.42
C GLY A 54 -4.52 -2.47 11.44
N ILE A 55 -4.80 -1.55 10.51
CA ILE A 55 -4.17 -0.22 10.44
C ILE A 55 -4.43 0.58 11.73
N ASN A 56 -5.66 0.56 12.24
CA ASN A 56 -6.00 1.23 13.49
C ASN A 56 -5.20 0.66 14.69
N GLU A 57 -4.95 -0.66 14.72
CA GLU A 57 -4.14 -1.25 15.78
C GLU A 57 -2.65 -0.84 15.67
N ILE A 58 -2.08 -0.77 14.45
CA ILE A 58 -0.73 -0.18 14.26
C ILE A 58 -0.68 1.25 14.82
N CYS A 59 -1.69 2.07 14.56
CA CYS A 59 -1.75 3.43 15.09
C CYS A 59 -1.81 3.45 16.62
N LYS A 60 -2.61 2.57 17.25
CA LYS A 60 -2.67 2.42 18.71
C LYS A 60 -1.32 1.99 19.31
N ASN A 61 -0.57 1.14 18.60
CA ASN A 61 0.76 0.71 18.96
C ASN A 61 1.84 1.79 18.68
N ASN A 62 1.42 3.00 18.27
CA ASN A 62 2.30 4.09 17.85
C ASN A 62 3.26 3.70 16.72
N GLY A 63 2.82 2.78 15.87
CA GLY A 63 3.60 2.25 14.76
C GLY A 63 3.54 3.12 13.51
N LYS A 64 4.14 2.63 12.42
CA LYS A 64 4.27 3.32 11.14
C LYS A 64 3.90 2.42 9.97
N ILE A 65 3.40 3.06 8.92
CA ILE A 65 3.08 2.43 7.65
C ILE A 65 3.91 3.14 6.58
N GLN A 66 4.66 2.38 5.79
CA GLN A 66 5.52 2.89 4.73
C GLN A 66 5.20 2.17 3.43
N ILE A 67 4.75 2.90 2.44
CA ILE A 67 4.38 2.36 1.12
C ILE A 67 5.29 2.94 0.05
N ILE A 68 5.77 2.08 -0.83
CA ILE A 68 6.41 2.46 -2.08
C ILE A 68 5.49 1.98 -3.20
N ALA A 69 4.98 2.90 -4.02
CA ALA A 69 4.08 2.58 -5.12
C ALA A 69 4.52 3.22 -6.41
N SER A 70 4.21 2.58 -7.54
CA SER A 70 4.33 3.21 -8.85
C SER A 70 3.11 4.09 -9.13
N PRO A 71 3.28 5.29 -9.69
CA PRO A 71 2.16 6.07 -10.15
C PRO A 71 1.51 5.39 -11.37
N LYS A 72 0.20 5.46 -11.46
CA LYS A 72 -0.52 5.04 -12.66
C LYS A 72 -0.40 6.17 -13.70
N LEU A 73 0.38 5.92 -14.73
CA LEU A 73 0.57 6.85 -15.84
C LEU A 73 -0.43 6.51 -16.97
N SER A 74 -1.10 7.52 -17.50
CA SER A 74 -1.89 7.40 -18.72
C SER A 74 -0.98 7.38 -19.96
N GLU A 75 -1.52 6.99 -21.12
CA GLU A 75 -0.78 7.07 -22.39
C GLU A 75 -0.33 8.50 -22.69
N ASP A 76 -1.17 9.49 -22.38
CA ASP A 76 -0.84 10.92 -22.54
C ASP A 76 0.34 11.34 -21.66
N ASP A 77 0.40 10.85 -20.40
CA ASP A 77 1.54 11.12 -19.51
C ASP A 77 2.84 10.56 -20.09
N ILE A 78 2.78 9.33 -20.63
CA ILE A 78 3.94 8.67 -21.24
C ILE A 78 4.42 9.46 -22.45
N ASP A 79 3.51 9.97 -23.28
CA ASP A 79 3.85 10.76 -24.46
C ASP A 79 4.41 12.13 -24.09
N GLU A 80 3.89 12.79 -23.07
CA GLU A 80 4.46 14.04 -22.54
C GLU A 80 5.87 13.84 -21.95
N ILE A 81 6.11 12.73 -21.24
CA ILE A 81 7.44 12.37 -20.75
C ILE A 81 8.41 12.18 -21.91
N LYS A 82 7.99 11.49 -22.98
CA LYS A 82 8.80 11.32 -24.19
C LYS A 82 9.12 12.65 -24.88
N LYS A 83 8.28 13.66 -24.74
CA LYS A 83 8.52 15.02 -25.25
C LYS A 83 9.47 15.85 -24.40
N GLY A 84 10.01 15.30 -23.32
CA GLY A 84 11.02 15.95 -22.48
C GLY A 84 10.49 16.90 -21.42
N TYR A 85 9.22 16.79 -21.04
CA TYR A 85 8.70 17.48 -19.87
C TYR A 85 9.35 16.92 -18.59
N ALA A 86 9.49 17.75 -17.54
CA ALA A 86 10.09 17.33 -16.29
C ALA A 86 9.26 16.20 -15.66
N GLU A 87 9.82 14.99 -15.59
CA GLU A 87 9.20 13.77 -15.05
C GLU A 87 8.45 14.02 -13.75
N ARG A 88 9.04 14.79 -12.85
CA ARG A 88 8.47 15.11 -11.54
C ARG A 88 7.08 15.76 -11.62
N LYS A 89 6.88 16.70 -12.55
CA LYS A 89 5.61 17.43 -12.69
C LYS A 89 4.48 16.54 -13.22
N ILE A 90 4.82 15.64 -14.13
CA ILE A 90 3.84 14.69 -14.71
C ILE A 90 3.41 13.66 -13.68
N ILE A 91 4.34 13.15 -12.89
CA ILE A 91 4.07 12.23 -11.79
C ILE A 91 3.21 12.89 -10.72
N GLU A 92 3.53 14.13 -10.35
CA GLU A 92 2.74 14.92 -9.41
C GLU A 92 1.29 15.09 -9.91
N GLN A 93 1.10 15.36 -11.20
CA GLN A 93 -0.23 15.46 -11.82
C GLN A 93 -0.96 14.10 -11.91
N ALA A 94 -0.26 13.01 -12.20
CA ALA A 94 -0.83 11.66 -12.22
C ALA A 94 -1.32 11.27 -10.81
N LEU A 95 -0.53 11.55 -9.78
CA LEU A 95 -0.92 11.34 -8.38
C LEU A 95 -2.12 12.21 -7.97
N ILE A 96 -2.13 13.48 -8.35
CA ILE A 96 -3.25 14.38 -8.09
C ILE A 96 -4.52 13.84 -8.75
N ARG A 97 -4.45 13.31 -9.97
CA ARG A 97 -5.60 12.69 -10.64
C ARG A 97 -6.10 11.43 -9.95
N GLU A 98 -5.21 10.59 -9.43
CA GLU A 98 -5.61 9.40 -8.66
C GLU A 98 -6.21 9.74 -7.30
N ILE A 99 -5.79 10.85 -6.69
CA ILE A 99 -6.26 11.31 -5.39
C ILE A 99 -7.44 12.29 -5.54
N SER A 100 -7.61 12.95 -6.70
CA SER A 100 -8.57 14.03 -6.89
C SER A 100 -9.97 13.54 -7.28
N GLU A 101 -10.96 14.15 -6.63
CA GLU A 101 -12.41 14.07 -6.82
C GLU A 101 -13.02 12.68 -6.59
N PRO A 102 -13.40 12.39 -5.33
CA PRO A 102 -14.16 11.20 -5.02
C PRO A 102 -15.48 11.22 -5.81
N LYS A 103 -15.72 10.17 -6.58
CA LYS A 103 -16.96 10.00 -7.37
C LYS A 103 -18.10 9.44 -6.53
N THR A 104 -17.77 8.85 -5.38
CA THR A 104 -18.70 8.23 -4.46
C THR A 104 -18.39 8.63 -3.00
N LYS A 105 -19.40 8.48 -2.12
CA LYS A 105 -19.22 8.70 -0.67
C LYS A 105 -18.21 7.74 -0.04
N ASP A 106 -18.06 6.55 -0.61
CA ASP A 106 -17.11 5.55 -0.11
C ASP A 106 -15.68 5.93 -0.51
N GLU A 107 -15.47 6.43 -1.73
CA GLU A 107 -14.18 7.00 -2.14
C GLU A 107 -13.79 8.20 -1.29
N GLU A 108 -14.73 9.11 -0.98
CA GLU A 108 -14.50 10.25 -0.09
C GLU A 108 -14.06 9.79 1.30
N ARG A 109 -14.71 8.75 1.85
CA ARG A 109 -14.33 8.17 3.15
C ARG A 109 -12.94 7.54 3.11
N ASN A 110 -12.62 6.79 2.06
CA ASN A 110 -11.32 6.16 1.89
C ASN A 110 -10.19 7.17 1.77
N LEU A 111 -10.39 8.23 1.00
CA LEU A 111 -9.44 9.33 0.85
C LEU A 111 -9.25 10.09 2.16
N SER A 112 -10.34 10.36 2.89
CA SER A 112 -10.29 11.01 4.20
C SER A 112 -9.53 10.17 5.22
N PHE A 113 -9.65 8.85 5.19
CA PHE A 113 -8.90 7.94 6.04
C PHE A 113 -7.39 8.04 5.77
N ILE A 114 -6.98 7.98 4.49
CA ILE A 114 -5.57 8.14 4.11
C ILE A 114 -5.04 9.52 4.49
N ALA A 115 -5.78 10.58 4.20
CA ALA A 115 -5.39 11.94 4.54
C ALA A 115 -5.13 12.10 6.05
N LYS A 116 -5.99 11.49 6.88
CA LYS A 116 -5.81 11.45 8.33
C LYS A 116 -4.53 10.72 8.73
N LEU A 117 -4.27 9.53 8.19
CA LEU A 117 -3.06 8.75 8.50
C LEU A 117 -1.78 9.51 8.14
N ILE A 118 -1.78 10.25 7.02
CA ILE A 118 -0.64 11.08 6.60
C ILE A 118 -0.49 12.29 7.54
N ALA A 119 -1.59 13.00 7.84
CA ALA A 119 -1.57 14.18 8.72
C ALA A 119 -1.10 13.85 10.13
N GLU A 120 -1.47 12.70 10.66
CA GLU A 120 -1.05 12.19 11.96
C GLU A 120 0.33 11.50 11.92
N ASN A 121 1.00 11.51 10.75
CA ASN A 121 2.31 10.91 10.53
C ASN A 121 2.38 9.39 10.80
N TYR A 122 1.29 8.68 10.58
CA TYR A 122 1.27 7.22 10.61
C TYR A 122 1.61 6.61 9.26
N LEU A 123 1.28 7.27 8.15
CA LEU A 123 1.48 6.80 6.78
C LEU A 123 2.48 7.69 6.03
N ASP A 124 3.50 7.05 5.44
CA ASP A 124 4.43 7.65 4.48
C ASP A 124 4.32 6.90 3.14
N ILE A 125 4.05 7.63 2.05
CA ILE A 125 3.97 7.07 0.70
C ILE A 125 5.07 7.65 -0.16
N LYS A 126 5.90 6.78 -0.73
CA LYS A 126 6.96 7.14 -1.68
C LYS A 126 6.64 6.61 -3.06
N ILE A 127 6.99 7.39 -4.07
CA ILE A 127 6.79 7.02 -5.45
C ILE A 127 8.05 6.37 -6.01
N ALA A 128 7.90 5.16 -6.54
CA ALA A 128 8.96 4.45 -7.24
C ALA A 128 8.96 4.82 -8.71
N LEU A 129 10.08 5.34 -9.19
CA LEU A 129 10.33 5.62 -10.59
C LEU A 129 11.43 4.71 -11.08
N VAL A 130 11.14 3.94 -12.12
CA VAL A 130 12.16 3.14 -12.80
C VAL A 130 12.66 3.92 -13.98
N THR A 131 13.87 4.49 -13.86
CA THR A 131 14.54 5.17 -14.96
C THR A 131 15.42 4.19 -15.73
N SER A 132 15.07 3.91 -16.97
CA SER A 132 15.91 3.20 -17.92
C SER A 132 16.34 4.19 -19.02
N LYS A 133 17.54 4.00 -19.57
CA LYS A 133 18.13 4.92 -20.57
C LYS A 133 17.29 5.15 -21.85
N SER A 134 16.21 4.42 -22.03
CA SER A 134 15.36 4.48 -23.24
C SER A 134 13.88 4.24 -23.05
N GLN A 135 13.43 3.84 -21.86
CA GLN A 135 12.00 3.56 -21.60
C GLN A 135 11.65 3.80 -20.14
N ILE A 136 10.45 4.34 -19.90
CA ILE A 136 9.86 4.36 -18.57
C ILE A 136 9.37 2.94 -18.30
N ALA A 137 9.99 2.27 -17.35
CA ALA A 137 9.59 0.95 -16.93
C ALA A 137 8.64 1.04 -15.74
N MET A 138 7.62 0.21 -15.71
CA MET A 138 6.70 0.11 -14.58
C MET A 138 7.40 -0.60 -13.42
N TYR A 139 7.39 0.01 -12.24
CA TYR A 139 7.74 -0.66 -11.00
C TYR A 139 6.63 -1.66 -10.65
N HIS A 140 6.96 -2.93 -10.53
CA HIS A 140 5.96 -4.00 -10.42
C HIS A 140 6.23 -4.97 -9.26
N GLU A 141 6.94 -4.52 -8.24
CA GLU A 141 7.16 -5.31 -7.03
C GLU A 141 5.87 -5.48 -6.22
N LYS A 142 5.77 -6.56 -5.48
CA LYS A 142 4.66 -6.87 -4.58
C LYS A 142 5.19 -7.59 -3.34
N VAL A 143 5.97 -6.86 -2.57
CA VAL A 143 6.62 -7.36 -1.36
C VAL A 143 6.12 -6.60 -0.14
N GLY A 144 5.89 -7.28 0.96
CA GLY A 144 5.53 -6.67 2.23
C GLY A 144 6.34 -7.21 3.38
N ILE A 145 6.55 -6.37 4.38
CA ILE A 145 7.19 -6.72 5.65
C ILE A 145 6.33 -6.13 6.78
N ILE A 146 5.98 -6.97 7.74
CA ILE A 146 5.28 -6.57 8.96
C ILE A 146 6.19 -6.90 10.13
N SER A 147 6.46 -5.93 11.00
CA SER A 147 7.38 -6.11 12.14
C SER A 147 6.71 -5.72 13.46
N ASP A 148 6.97 -6.50 14.51
CA ASP A 148 6.53 -6.21 15.87
C ASP A 148 7.57 -5.41 16.67
N ILE A 149 7.24 -5.06 17.91
CA ILE A 149 8.10 -4.26 18.79
C ILE A 149 9.34 -5.04 19.25
N GLU A 150 9.31 -6.37 19.22
CA GLU A 150 10.43 -7.22 19.57
C GLU A 150 11.42 -7.41 18.40
N GLY A 151 11.11 -6.88 17.21
CA GLY A 151 11.93 -7.01 16.00
C GLY A 151 11.66 -8.30 15.20
N ASN A 152 10.62 -9.07 15.55
CA ASN A 152 10.20 -10.19 14.73
C ASN A 152 9.50 -9.66 13.48
N SER A 153 9.71 -10.31 12.35
CA SER A 153 9.19 -9.85 11.08
C SER A 153 8.60 -10.98 10.27
N ILE A 154 7.51 -10.67 9.59
CA ILE A 154 6.89 -11.51 8.57
C ILE A 154 7.15 -10.83 7.23
N ALA A 155 7.84 -11.51 6.32
CA ALA A 155 7.99 -11.08 4.95
C ALA A 155 7.06 -11.90 4.04
N PHE A 156 6.41 -11.23 3.09
CA PHE A 156 5.50 -11.88 2.16
C PHE A 156 5.61 -11.25 0.77
N SER A 157 5.29 -12.06 -0.23
CA SER A 157 5.24 -11.62 -1.63
C SER A 157 4.09 -12.31 -2.35
N GLY A 158 3.64 -11.76 -3.46
CA GLY A 158 2.57 -12.35 -4.24
C GLY A 158 2.22 -11.54 -5.47
N SER A 159 1.18 -11.93 -6.20
CA SER A 159 0.68 -11.20 -7.35
C SER A 159 -0.21 -10.00 -6.97
N MET A 160 -0.53 -9.85 -5.68
CA MET A 160 -1.48 -8.86 -5.19
C MET A 160 -0.87 -7.46 -5.14
N ASN A 161 -1.55 -6.52 -5.76
CA ASN A 161 -1.36 -5.09 -5.52
C ASN A 161 -2.18 -4.67 -4.28
N GLU A 162 -1.88 -3.50 -3.72
CA GLU A 162 -2.77 -2.85 -2.78
C GLU A 162 -3.96 -2.23 -3.55
N SER A 163 -4.82 -3.10 -4.08
CA SER A 163 -6.05 -2.73 -4.78
C SER A 163 -7.21 -3.60 -4.27
N GLU A 164 -8.42 -3.08 -4.33
CA GLU A 164 -9.62 -3.76 -3.84
C GLU A 164 -9.78 -5.15 -4.46
N ASN A 165 -9.60 -5.27 -5.79
CA ASN A 165 -9.70 -6.54 -6.52
C ASN A 165 -8.62 -7.57 -6.16
N ALA A 166 -7.62 -7.22 -5.38
CA ALA A 166 -6.56 -8.14 -4.98
C ALA A 166 -6.90 -8.90 -3.69
N PHE A 167 -7.91 -8.44 -2.93
CA PHE A 167 -8.33 -9.04 -1.67
C PHE A 167 -9.55 -9.97 -1.80
N PHE A 168 -10.13 -10.09 -3.01
CA PHE A 168 -11.28 -10.96 -3.30
C PHE A 168 -10.96 -12.07 -4.29
#